data_73b011c9cb38c5a1c2470431317628d8
#
_entry.id   73b011c9cb38c5a1c2470431317628d8
#
_cell.length_a   1.000
_cell.length_b   1.000
_cell.length_c   1.000
_cell.angle_alpha   90.00
_cell.angle_beta   90.00
_cell.angle_gamma   90.00
#
_symmetry.space_group_name_H-M   'P 1'
#
loop_
_entity.id
_entity.type
_entity.pdbx_description
1 polymer ?
#
loop_
_entity_poly.entity_id
_entity_poly.type
_entity_poly.pdbx_seq_one_letter_code
_entity_poly.pdbx_strand_id
1 'polypeptide(L)'
;LWNSRQTQMSTSSQTPDAPEQKRSLKDKLLHEAREWAVTLAIFIPAFYIFSFLIYEQRVIPSESMVPNLQVGDRVAVNKFAYGYSRYSLPWGAWRLVPEGEGRVFGSKPERGDVAVFMHPHTDRVMIKRIIGLPGDRVQMLNEQIYLNGEPIEREFVRRITYTPHDFRGTETAREYRETIGDKSWLTHQWQQGDNQMRSLDTTPVFEVPEGHYLFIGDNRDNSEDGRSTTGHCPPNEQGVIDRAGCAPPRGISPEEASVGFVPAENLIGRADTVLFS
;
A
#
# COMPACT_ATOMS: atom_id res chain seq x y z
N LEU A 1 98.73 38.60 9.08
CA LEU A 1 97.55 38.84 9.92
C LEU A 1 96.53 37.72 9.72
N TRP A 2 96.52 36.87 10.65
CA TRP A 2 95.71 35.61 10.73
C TRP A 2 94.30 35.91 11.24
N ASN A 3 93.34 35.38 10.61
CA ASN A 3 91.99 35.43 11.12
C ASN A 3 91.33 33.98 11.13
N SER A 4 91.24 33.40 12.29
CA SER A 4 90.71 32.08 12.56
C SER A 4 89.22 32.16 12.57
N ARG A 5 88.51 31.46 11.60
CA ARG A 5 87.07 31.20 11.67
C ARG A 5 86.83 29.91 12.47
N GLN A 6 86.26 30.05 13.60
CA GLN A 6 85.70 28.94 14.31
C GLN A 6 84.42 28.47 13.66
N THR A 7 84.39 27.22 13.25
CA THR A 7 83.19 26.54 12.76
C THR A 7 82.45 25.98 13.97
N GLN A 8 81.28 26.55 14.24
CA GLN A 8 80.37 25.97 15.22
C GLN A 8 79.68 24.78 14.60
N MET A 9 79.90 23.58 15.11
CA MET A 9 79.10 22.38 14.87
C MET A 9 77.81 22.49 15.68
N SER A 10 76.68 22.68 15.00
CA SER A 10 75.36 22.53 15.65
C SER A 10 75.05 21.03 15.74
N THR A 11 75.09 20.50 16.94
CA THR A 11 74.58 19.18 17.29
C THR A 11 73.06 19.26 17.31
N SER A 12 72.39 18.79 16.23
CA SER A 12 70.98 18.53 16.28
C SER A 12 70.71 17.34 17.20
N SER A 13 70.11 17.62 18.36
CA SER A 13 69.59 16.61 19.26
C SER A 13 68.36 15.99 18.61
N GLN A 14 68.53 14.84 18.01
CA GLN A 14 67.38 13.97 17.63
C GLN A 14 66.79 13.42 18.92
N THR A 15 65.58 13.85 19.24
CA THR A 15 64.75 13.20 20.26
C THR A 15 64.49 11.76 19.81
N PRO A 16 64.69 10.75 20.64
CA PRO A 16 64.40 9.39 20.24
C PRO A 16 62.88 9.27 20.02
N ASP A 17 62.49 8.76 18.86
CA ASP A 17 61.13 8.40 18.57
C ASP A 17 60.59 7.47 19.67
N ALA A 18 59.49 7.87 20.31
CA ALA A 18 58.79 7.03 21.26
C ALA A 18 58.41 5.69 20.60
N PRO A 19 58.63 4.53 21.26
CA PRO A 19 58.39 3.25 20.66
C PRO A 19 56.91 3.17 20.30
N GLU A 20 56.64 2.95 19.00
CA GLU A 20 55.30 2.63 18.47
C GLU A 20 54.76 1.42 19.24
N GLN A 21 53.85 1.66 20.15
CA GLN A 21 53.26 0.63 20.99
C GLN A 21 52.44 -0.26 20.10
N LYS A 22 52.98 -1.40 19.66
CA LYS A 22 52.28 -2.41 18.87
C LYS A 22 51.05 -2.88 19.65
N ARG A 23 49.88 -2.31 19.32
CA ARG A 23 48.59 -2.75 19.89
C ARG A 23 48.46 -4.25 19.73
N SER A 24 48.15 -4.95 20.82
CA SER A 24 47.89 -6.39 20.82
C SER A 24 46.82 -6.73 19.78
N LEU A 25 46.92 -7.90 19.16
CA LEU A 25 45.86 -8.41 18.28
C LEU A 25 44.48 -8.37 18.97
N LYS A 26 44.43 -8.63 20.27
CA LYS A 26 43.21 -8.52 21.07
C LYS A 26 42.67 -7.09 21.12
N ASP A 27 43.54 -6.08 21.27
CA ASP A 27 43.10 -4.69 21.33
C ASP A 27 42.59 -4.20 19.96
N LYS A 28 43.17 -4.67 18.85
CA LYS A 28 42.67 -4.40 17.50
C LYS A 28 41.31 -5.03 17.28
N LEU A 29 41.14 -6.31 17.64
CA LEU A 29 39.87 -7.01 17.51
C LEU A 29 38.76 -6.39 18.38
N LEU A 30 39.11 -6.00 19.61
CA LEU A 30 38.16 -5.31 20.51
C LEU A 30 37.75 -3.93 19.97
N HIS A 31 38.69 -3.21 19.38
CA HIS A 31 38.39 -1.91 18.74
C HIS A 31 37.44 -2.08 17.55
N GLU A 32 37.75 -3.00 16.62
CA GLU A 32 36.88 -3.31 15.51
C GLU A 32 35.49 -3.79 15.92
N ALA A 33 35.44 -4.71 16.91
CA ALA A 33 34.16 -5.18 17.47
C ALA A 33 33.33 -4.06 18.07
N ARG A 34 33.96 -3.10 18.73
CA ARG A 34 33.30 -1.91 19.32
C ARG A 34 32.78 -1.00 18.22
N GLU A 35 33.53 -0.76 17.13
CA GLU A 35 33.10 0.08 16.02
C GLU A 35 31.92 -0.56 15.30
N TRP A 36 31.97 -1.88 15.03
CA TRP A 36 30.82 -2.59 14.49
C TRP A 36 29.61 -2.54 15.41
N ALA A 37 29.80 -2.72 16.73
CA ALA A 37 28.71 -2.64 17.69
C ALA A 37 28.04 -1.26 17.71
N VAL A 38 28.83 -0.18 17.67
CA VAL A 38 28.31 1.19 17.59
C VAL A 38 27.58 1.43 16.27
N THR A 39 28.16 0.98 15.15
CA THR A 39 27.54 1.09 13.84
C THR A 39 26.19 0.37 13.81
N LEU A 40 26.15 -0.88 14.24
CA LEU A 40 24.90 -1.65 14.30
C LEU A 40 23.90 -1.03 15.28
N ALA A 41 24.34 -0.51 16.41
CA ALA A 41 23.46 0.14 17.38
C ALA A 41 22.82 1.44 16.85
N ILE A 42 23.39 2.06 15.84
CA ILE A 42 22.81 3.24 15.16
C ILE A 42 21.99 2.81 13.95
N PHE A 43 22.55 1.96 13.08
CA PHE A 43 21.91 1.59 11.82
C PHE A 43 20.66 0.72 12.02
N ILE A 44 20.67 -0.20 12.96
CA ILE A 44 19.51 -1.06 13.21
C ILE A 44 18.27 -0.25 13.64
N PRO A 45 18.34 0.60 14.69
CA PRO A 45 17.21 1.45 15.04
C PRO A 45 16.80 2.41 13.93
N ALA A 46 17.77 3.03 13.23
CA ALA A 46 17.47 3.93 12.11
C ALA A 46 16.73 3.22 10.97
N PHE A 47 17.15 2.01 10.62
CA PHE A 47 16.48 1.18 9.62
C PHE A 47 15.06 0.79 10.05
N TYR A 48 14.90 0.39 11.32
CA TYR A 48 13.56 0.07 11.84
C TYR A 48 12.65 1.30 11.90
N ILE A 49 13.17 2.46 12.32
CA ILE A 49 12.43 3.71 12.33
C ILE A 49 12.01 4.09 10.89
N PHE A 50 12.93 4.00 9.94
CA PHE A 50 12.65 4.28 8.53
C PHE A 50 11.56 3.34 7.97
N SER A 51 11.74 2.03 8.17
CA SER A 51 10.76 1.01 7.72
C SER A 51 9.42 1.18 8.43
N PHE A 52 9.43 1.55 9.69
CA PHE A 52 8.24 1.79 10.48
C PHE A 52 7.44 3.02 10.00
N LEU A 53 8.15 4.11 9.67
CA LEU A 53 7.51 5.39 9.33
C LEU A 53 7.17 5.48 7.84
N ILE A 54 8.00 4.97 6.94
CA ILE A 54 7.87 5.27 5.52
C ILE A 54 7.30 4.09 4.73
N TYR A 55 7.91 2.91 4.86
CA TYR A 55 7.51 1.74 4.09
C TYR A 55 7.17 0.55 4.96
N GLU A 56 6.08 -0.11 4.60
CA GLU A 56 5.69 -1.39 5.18
C GLU A 56 5.59 -2.44 4.07
N GLN A 57 6.18 -3.61 4.31
CA GLN A 57 6.05 -4.74 3.41
C GLN A 57 4.76 -5.52 3.72
N ARG A 58 3.96 -5.79 2.70
CA ARG A 58 2.75 -6.61 2.80
C ARG A 58 2.79 -7.75 1.79
N VAL A 59 2.28 -8.90 2.20
CA VAL A 59 2.06 -10.05 1.31
C VAL A 59 0.63 -9.99 0.78
N ILE A 60 0.46 -10.26 -0.51
CA ILE A 60 -0.85 -10.32 -1.16
C ILE A 60 -1.48 -11.69 -0.89
N PRO A 61 -2.59 -11.75 -0.14
CA PRO A 61 -3.19 -13.01 0.26
C PRO A 61 -4.25 -13.52 -0.72
N SER A 62 -4.74 -12.71 -1.65
CA SER A 62 -5.90 -13.03 -2.49
C SER A 62 -5.71 -12.58 -3.94
N GLU A 63 -6.52 -13.13 -4.83
CA GLU A 63 -6.50 -12.86 -6.26
C GLU A 63 -7.27 -11.61 -6.69
N SER A 64 -7.82 -10.85 -5.76
CA SER A 64 -8.72 -9.73 -6.08
C SER A 64 -8.06 -8.60 -6.90
N MET A 65 -6.73 -8.58 -6.97
CA MET A 65 -5.94 -7.59 -7.71
C MET A 65 -5.19 -8.19 -8.91
N VAL A 66 -5.46 -9.46 -9.25
CA VAL A 66 -4.95 -10.09 -10.48
C VAL A 66 -5.56 -9.33 -11.69
N PRO A 67 -4.79 -9.06 -12.74
CA PRO A 67 -3.44 -9.55 -13.03
C PRO A 67 -2.29 -8.70 -12.49
N ASN A 68 -2.56 -7.55 -11.90
CA ASN A 68 -1.50 -6.61 -11.52
C ASN A 68 -0.74 -7.02 -10.26
N LEU A 69 -1.39 -7.73 -9.33
CA LEU A 69 -0.78 -8.31 -8.15
C LEU A 69 -1.18 -9.79 -8.03
N GLN A 70 -0.20 -10.66 -7.83
CA GLN A 70 -0.40 -12.09 -7.68
C GLN A 70 -0.46 -12.50 -6.21
N VAL A 71 -1.07 -13.65 -5.91
CA VAL A 71 -1.02 -14.23 -4.57
C VAL A 71 0.43 -14.58 -4.22
N GLY A 72 0.88 -14.15 -3.05
CA GLY A 72 2.27 -14.32 -2.60
C GLY A 72 3.19 -13.14 -2.89
N ASP A 73 2.81 -12.24 -3.79
CA ASP A 73 3.58 -11.01 -4.04
C ASP A 73 3.82 -10.24 -2.75
N ARG A 74 5.01 -9.69 -2.64
CA ARG A 74 5.39 -8.79 -1.56
C ARG A 74 5.46 -7.37 -2.07
N VAL A 75 4.54 -6.54 -1.61
CA VAL A 75 4.44 -5.14 -2.04
C VAL A 75 5.01 -4.19 -1.00
N ALA A 76 5.68 -3.14 -1.47
CA ALA A 76 6.10 -2.01 -0.65
C ALA A 76 4.94 -1.02 -0.52
N VAL A 77 4.45 -0.86 0.70
CA VAL A 77 3.37 0.06 1.03
C VAL A 77 3.96 1.36 1.57
N ASN A 78 3.82 2.42 0.83
CA ASN A 78 4.26 3.76 1.19
C ASN A 78 3.21 4.43 2.10
N LYS A 79 3.49 4.47 3.39
CA LYS A 79 2.59 5.09 4.38
C LYS A 79 2.55 6.61 4.26
N PHE A 80 3.67 7.21 3.86
CA PHE A 80 3.78 8.66 3.73
C PHE A 80 2.95 9.20 2.55
N ALA A 81 2.65 8.35 1.54
CA ALA A 81 1.89 8.76 0.36
C ALA A 81 0.56 9.42 0.71
N TYR A 82 -0.12 8.92 1.74
CA TYR A 82 -1.41 9.47 2.19
C TYR A 82 -1.32 10.13 3.58
N GLY A 83 -0.12 10.17 4.19
CA GLY A 83 0.07 10.58 5.57
C GLY A 83 -0.35 9.52 6.58
N TYR A 84 -0.27 9.89 7.85
CA TYR A 84 -0.46 8.94 8.95
C TYR A 84 -1.85 9.06 9.55
N SER A 85 -2.54 7.94 9.65
CA SER A 85 -3.71 7.74 10.48
C SER A 85 -3.37 6.77 11.62
N ARG A 86 -4.32 6.50 12.52
CA ARG A 86 -4.15 5.48 13.55
C ARG A 86 -3.80 4.10 12.95
N TYR A 87 -4.35 3.77 11.78
CA TYR A 87 -4.11 2.50 11.09
C TYR A 87 -2.73 2.39 10.42
N SER A 88 -1.99 3.49 10.33
CA SER A 88 -0.59 3.47 9.88
C SER A 88 0.36 2.94 10.96
N LEU A 89 -0.11 2.76 12.21
CA LEU A 89 0.66 2.18 13.30
C LEU A 89 0.81 0.67 13.09
N PRO A 90 2.01 0.12 13.29
CA PRO A 90 2.30 -1.29 13.07
C PRO A 90 1.78 -2.16 14.20
N TRP A 91 1.79 -3.49 13.95
CA TRP A 91 1.51 -4.56 14.92
C TRP A 91 0.19 -4.39 15.68
N GLY A 92 -0.80 -3.75 15.08
CA GLY A 92 -2.10 -3.55 15.72
C GLY A 92 -2.10 -2.49 16.83
N ALA A 93 -1.05 -1.68 16.95
CA ALA A 93 -0.97 -0.60 17.93
C ALA A 93 -2.07 0.46 17.75
N TRP A 94 -2.71 0.50 16.59
CA TRP A 94 -3.88 1.33 16.33
C TRP A 94 -5.05 1.06 17.31
N ARG A 95 -5.14 -0.15 17.89
CA ARG A 95 -6.13 -0.48 18.91
C ARG A 95 -5.95 0.28 20.22
N LEU A 96 -4.76 0.81 20.47
CA LEU A 96 -4.44 1.61 21.65
C LEU A 96 -4.71 3.11 21.46
N VAL A 97 -4.98 3.53 20.20
CA VAL A 97 -5.25 4.93 19.86
C VAL A 97 -6.76 5.11 19.73
N PRO A 98 -7.37 6.07 20.44
CA PRO A 98 -8.78 6.38 20.30
C PRO A 98 -9.18 6.66 18.85
N GLU A 99 -10.45 6.39 18.53
CA GLU A 99 -11.01 6.81 17.27
C GLU A 99 -10.97 8.33 17.18
N GLY A 100 -10.39 8.83 16.10
CA GLY A 100 -10.25 10.25 15.85
C GLY A 100 -10.21 10.49 14.35
N GLU A 101 -10.89 11.53 13.94
CA GLU A 101 -10.86 11.99 12.57
C GLU A 101 -9.53 12.69 12.27
N GLY A 102 -8.95 12.36 11.14
CA GLY A 102 -7.85 13.13 10.60
C GLY A 102 -6.58 12.33 10.30
N ARG A 103 -5.81 12.91 9.43
CA ARG A 103 -4.50 12.41 9.00
C ARG A 103 -3.45 13.49 9.20
N VAL A 104 -2.24 13.08 9.59
CA VAL A 104 -1.11 13.99 9.77
C VAL A 104 -0.18 13.89 8.56
N PHE A 105 0.22 15.02 7.99
CA PHE A 105 1.11 15.10 6.81
C PHE A 105 0.59 14.37 5.56
N GLY A 106 -0.73 14.37 5.35
CA GLY A 106 -1.34 13.62 4.25
C GLY A 106 -1.40 14.37 2.93
N SER A 107 -1.12 13.64 1.84
CA SER A 107 -1.55 14.01 0.50
C SER A 107 -2.90 13.34 0.19
N LYS A 108 -3.67 13.93 -0.72
CA LYS A 108 -4.91 13.31 -1.17
C LYS A 108 -4.57 12.12 -2.07
N PRO A 109 -5.24 10.96 -1.88
CA PRO A 109 -5.14 9.85 -2.81
C PRO A 109 -5.56 10.27 -4.22
N GLU A 110 -4.94 9.65 -5.21
CA GLU A 110 -5.26 9.87 -6.61
C GLU A 110 -6.06 8.70 -7.16
N ARG A 111 -6.89 8.99 -8.16
CA ARG A 111 -7.62 7.96 -8.89
C ARG A 111 -6.63 7.02 -9.59
N GLY A 112 -6.93 5.72 -9.56
CA GLY A 112 -6.05 4.69 -10.10
C GLY A 112 -4.97 4.20 -9.14
N ASP A 113 -4.74 4.86 -8.00
CA ASP A 113 -3.82 4.35 -6.98
C ASP A 113 -4.28 2.99 -6.46
N VAL A 114 -3.33 2.08 -6.28
CA VAL A 114 -3.55 0.86 -5.51
C VAL A 114 -3.25 1.16 -4.04
N ALA A 115 -4.26 1.10 -3.20
CA ALA A 115 -4.13 1.47 -1.81
C ALA A 115 -4.41 0.31 -0.86
N VAL A 116 -3.65 0.30 0.23
CA VAL A 116 -3.86 -0.58 1.37
C VAL A 116 -4.65 0.19 2.42
N PHE A 117 -5.71 -0.42 2.92
CA PHE A 117 -6.60 0.21 3.88
C PHE A 117 -7.18 -0.80 4.87
N MET A 118 -7.69 -0.30 5.99
CA MET A 118 -8.46 -1.06 6.96
C MET A 118 -9.92 -1.14 6.49
N HIS A 119 -10.47 -2.33 6.45
CA HIS A 119 -11.89 -2.54 6.10
C HIS A 119 -12.80 -1.74 7.05
N PRO A 120 -13.81 -1.00 6.56
CA PRO A 120 -14.61 -0.11 7.42
C PRO A 120 -15.37 -0.80 8.53
N HIS A 121 -15.74 -2.07 8.35
CA HIS A 121 -16.59 -2.82 9.29
C HIS A 121 -15.86 -3.94 10.04
N THR A 122 -14.59 -4.22 9.67
CA THR A 122 -13.82 -5.32 10.28
C THR A 122 -12.36 -4.91 10.47
N ASP A 123 -11.60 -5.70 11.23
CA ASP A 123 -10.16 -5.52 11.44
C ASP A 123 -9.30 -6.10 10.30
N ARG A 124 -9.89 -6.33 9.12
CA ARG A 124 -9.16 -6.87 7.96
C ARG A 124 -8.44 -5.77 7.19
N VAL A 125 -7.18 -5.99 6.89
CA VAL A 125 -6.43 -5.12 5.97
C VAL A 125 -6.70 -5.59 4.54
N MET A 126 -7.05 -4.65 3.67
CA MET A 126 -7.38 -4.90 2.27
C MET A 126 -6.50 -4.09 1.34
N ILE A 127 -6.42 -4.54 0.09
CA ILE A 127 -5.75 -3.84 -1.00
C ILE A 127 -6.67 -3.83 -2.22
N LYS A 128 -6.96 -2.63 -2.74
CA LYS A 128 -7.82 -2.41 -3.92
C LYS A 128 -7.39 -1.15 -4.64
N ARG A 129 -7.97 -0.92 -5.81
CA ARG A 129 -7.75 0.28 -6.62
C ARG A 129 -8.78 1.35 -6.34
N ILE A 130 -8.33 2.59 -6.17
CA ILE A 130 -9.19 3.75 -6.02
C ILE A 130 -9.80 4.12 -7.38
N ILE A 131 -11.10 4.04 -7.49
CA ILE A 131 -11.84 4.45 -8.69
C ILE A 131 -12.63 5.71 -8.43
N GLY A 132 -13.33 5.81 -7.29
CA GLY A 132 -14.11 6.99 -6.92
C GLY A 132 -13.41 7.84 -5.87
N LEU A 133 -13.30 9.13 -6.13
CA LEU A 133 -12.85 10.16 -5.21
C LEU A 133 -14.07 10.89 -4.61
N PRO A 134 -13.93 11.62 -3.49
CA PRO A 134 -15.03 12.40 -2.92
C PRO A 134 -15.74 13.27 -3.97
N GLY A 135 -17.07 13.18 -4.03
CA GLY A 135 -17.93 13.89 -4.99
C GLY A 135 -18.10 13.20 -6.34
N ASP A 136 -17.40 12.11 -6.61
CA ASP A 136 -17.57 11.37 -7.86
C ASP A 136 -18.86 10.54 -7.86
N ARG A 137 -19.41 10.36 -9.05
CA ARG A 137 -20.48 9.41 -9.34
C ARG A 137 -19.93 8.25 -10.15
N VAL A 138 -19.89 7.08 -9.52
CA VAL A 138 -19.37 5.83 -10.11
C VAL A 138 -20.50 4.85 -10.30
N GLN A 139 -20.56 4.23 -11.44
CA GLN A 139 -21.53 3.18 -11.75
C GLN A 139 -20.89 2.08 -12.60
N MET A 140 -21.24 0.85 -12.33
CA MET A 140 -20.96 -0.24 -13.25
C MET A 140 -22.22 -0.50 -14.10
N LEU A 141 -22.09 -0.51 -15.41
CA LEU A 141 -23.17 -0.90 -16.33
C LEU A 141 -22.62 -1.91 -17.35
N ASN A 142 -23.15 -3.13 -17.32
CA ASN A 142 -22.72 -4.20 -18.21
C ASN A 142 -21.19 -4.38 -18.23
N GLU A 143 -20.58 -4.53 -17.06
CA GLU A 143 -19.13 -4.71 -16.88
C GLU A 143 -18.28 -3.46 -17.21
N GLN A 144 -18.87 -2.35 -17.61
CA GLN A 144 -18.21 -1.09 -17.93
C GLN A 144 -18.35 -0.09 -16.78
N ILE A 145 -17.23 0.48 -16.33
CA ILE A 145 -17.24 1.57 -15.35
C ILE A 145 -17.63 2.87 -16.05
N TYR A 146 -18.60 3.56 -15.45
CA TYR A 146 -18.97 4.93 -15.77
C TYR A 146 -18.54 5.82 -14.61
N LEU A 147 -17.81 6.87 -14.94
CA LEU A 147 -17.33 7.86 -14.00
C LEU A 147 -17.92 9.23 -14.37
N ASN A 148 -18.69 9.78 -13.45
CA ASN A 148 -19.40 11.06 -13.66
C ASN A 148 -20.29 11.09 -14.92
N GLY A 149 -20.85 9.91 -15.27
CA GLY A 149 -21.74 9.73 -16.41
C GLY A 149 -21.05 9.32 -17.72
N GLU A 150 -19.71 9.35 -17.76
CA GLU A 150 -18.95 8.96 -18.95
C GLU A 150 -18.28 7.60 -18.73
N PRO A 151 -18.28 6.71 -19.76
CA PRO A 151 -17.55 5.46 -19.67
C PRO A 151 -16.04 5.72 -19.62
N ILE A 152 -15.32 5.01 -18.76
CA ILE A 152 -13.86 5.05 -18.80
C ILE A 152 -13.36 4.33 -20.06
N GLU A 153 -12.19 4.71 -20.54
CA GLU A 153 -11.54 4.02 -21.65
C GLU A 153 -11.24 2.57 -21.26
N ARG A 154 -11.70 1.62 -22.08
CA ARG A 154 -11.53 0.19 -21.86
C ARG A 154 -11.27 -0.53 -23.17
N GLU A 155 -10.08 -1.13 -23.30
CA GLU A 155 -9.61 -1.86 -24.48
C GLU A 155 -9.52 -3.35 -24.18
N PHE A 156 -10.08 -4.21 -25.05
CA PHE A 156 -9.89 -5.65 -24.96
C PHE A 156 -8.45 -6.01 -25.37
N VAL A 157 -7.75 -6.73 -24.49
CA VAL A 157 -6.36 -7.16 -24.74
C VAL A 157 -6.34 -8.60 -25.25
N ARG A 158 -6.89 -9.54 -24.49
CA ARG A 158 -6.87 -10.96 -24.83
C ARG A 158 -7.82 -11.78 -23.96
N ARG A 159 -7.99 -13.05 -24.33
CA ARG A 159 -8.58 -14.08 -23.46
C ARG A 159 -7.48 -14.89 -22.83
N ILE A 160 -7.64 -15.22 -21.56
CA ILE A 160 -6.71 -16.07 -20.80
C ILE A 160 -7.48 -17.17 -20.11
N THR A 161 -6.81 -18.32 -19.90
CA THR A 161 -7.30 -19.40 -19.05
C THR A 161 -6.27 -19.62 -17.96
N TYR A 162 -6.71 -19.62 -16.73
CA TYR A 162 -5.85 -19.79 -15.56
C TYR A 162 -6.54 -20.63 -14.50
N THR A 163 -5.77 -21.15 -13.54
CA THR A 163 -6.31 -21.85 -12.38
C THR A 163 -6.25 -20.90 -11.19
N PRO A 164 -7.40 -20.44 -10.67
CA PRO A 164 -7.42 -19.62 -9.46
C PRO A 164 -6.82 -20.36 -8.27
N HIS A 165 -6.16 -19.61 -7.38
CA HIS A 165 -5.44 -20.17 -6.24
C HIS A 165 -6.37 -20.94 -5.27
N ASP A 166 -7.57 -20.38 -5.03
CA ASP A 166 -8.51 -20.92 -4.04
C ASP A 166 -9.65 -21.75 -4.67
N PHE A 167 -9.56 -22.02 -5.97
CA PHE A 167 -10.61 -22.71 -6.72
C PHE A 167 -10.09 -23.98 -7.40
N ARG A 168 -10.90 -25.05 -7.37
CA ARG A 168 -10.58 -26.29 -8.10
C ARG A 168 -11.16 -26.22 -9.51
N GLY A 169 -10.34 -25.86 -10.47
CA GLY A 169 -10.74 -25.78 -11.87
C GLY A 169 -9.97 -24.71 -12.61
N THR A 170 -10.31 -24.54 -13.87
CA THR A 170 -9.76 -23.48 -14.72
C THR A 170 -10.85 -22.46 -15.01
N GLU A 171 -10.52 -21.19 -14.91
CA GLU A 171 -11.37 -20.08 -15.29
C GLU A 171 -10.88 -19.43 -16.57
N THR A 172 -11.82 -19.01 -17.42
CA THR A 172 -11.50 -18.24 -18.61
C THR A 172 -11.91 -16.80 -18.37
N ALA A 173 -10.94 -15.89 -18.41
CA ALA A 173 -11.14 -14.47 -18.25
C ALA A 173 -10.85 -13.70 -19.55
N ARG A 174 -11.56 -12.61 -19.72
CA ARG A 174 -11.22 -11.54 -20.66
C ARG A 174 -10.34 -10.53 -19.93
N GLU A 175 -9.19 -10.26 -20.48
CA GLU A 175 -8.28 -9.23 -19.98
C GLU A 175 -8.52 -7.94 -20.75
N TYR A 176 -8.74 -6.87 -20.02
CA TYR A 176 -8.93 -5.53 -20.55
C TYR A 176 -7.87 -4.59 -19.99
N ARG A 177 -7.52 -3.58 -20.78
CA ARG A 177 -6.79 -2.41 -20.33
C ARG A 177 -7.79 -1.31 -20.07
N GLU A 178 -7.80 -0.80 -18.85
CA GLU A 178 -8.59 0.36 -18.47
C GLU A 178 -7.68 1.55 -18.25
N THR A 179 -8.15 2.74 -18.66
CA THR A 179 -7.40 3.99 -18.55
C THR A 179 -8.28 5.07 -17.93
N ILE A 180 -7.75 5.79 -16.96
CA ILE A 180 -8.34 6.99 -16.40
C ILE A 180 -7.25 8.06 -16.29
N GLY A 181 -7.38 9.14 -17.04
CA GLY A 181 -6.35 10.18 -17.13
C GLY A 181 -5.06 9.64 -17.73
N ASP A 182 -3.97 9.75 -16.99
CA ASP A 182 -2.63 9.27 -17.38
C ASP A 182 -2.29 7.87 -16.86
N LYS A 183 -3.20 7.25 -16.08
CA LYS A 183 -2.98 5.94 -15.47
C LYS A 183 -3.76 4.85 -16.21
N SER A 184 -3.08 3.76 -16.52
CA SER A 184 -3.70 2.57 -17.10
C SER A 184 -3.27 1.30 -16.37
N TRP A 185 -4.17 0.31 -16.34
CA TRP A 185 -3.94 -0.98 -15.68
C TRP A 185 -4.72 -2.08 -16.40
N LEU A 186 -4.36 -3.33 -16.12
CA LEU A 186 -5.07 -4.49 -16.64
C LEU A 186 -6.16 -4.92 -15.66
N THR A 187 -7.27 -5.44 -16.20
CA THR A 187 -8.37 -6.00 -15.40
C THR A 187 -8.80 -7.33 -15.96
N HIS A 188 -9.28 -8.21 -15.09
CA HIS A 188 -9.88 -9.48 -15.47
C HIS A 188 -11.37 -9.45 -15.25
N GLN A 189 -12.10 -9.98 -16.26
CA GLN A 189 -13.53 -10.24 -16.23
C GLN A 189 -13.77 -11.68 -16.67
N TRP A 190 -14.42 -12.51 -15.85
CA TRP A 190 -14.66 -13.90 -16.19
C TRP A 190 -15.65 -14.04 -17.34
N GLN A 191 -15.44 -15.03 -18.21
CA GLN A 191 -16.25 -15.18 -19.41
C GLN A 191 -17.58 -15.89 -19.14
N GLN A 192 -17.60 -16.79 -18.16
CA GLN A 192 -18.79 -17.55 -17.75
C GLN A 192 -18.72 -17.86 -16.26
N GLY A 193 -19.86 -17.82 -15.61
CA GLY A 193 -20.06 -18.28 -14.25
C GLY A 193 -21.45 -17.87 -13.78
N ASP A 194 -22.17 -18.79 -13.20
CA ASP A 194 -23.37 -18.53 -12.41
C ASP A 194 -22.97 -17.95 -11.02
N ASN A 195 -22.14 -16.91 -11.07
CA ASN A 195 -21.57 -16.32 -9.87
C ASN A 195 -22.50 -15.25 -9.29
N GLN A 196 -22.68 -15.28 -7.99
CA GLN A 196 -23.32 -14.19 -7.23
C GLN A 196 -22.68 -12.82 -7.52
N MET A 197 -21.43 -12.80 -8.00
CA MET A 197 -20.67 -11.59 -8.38
C MET A 197 -21.18 -10.91 -9.65
N ARG A 198 -21.98 -11.57 -10.51
CA ARG A 198 -22.62 -10.92 -11.67
C ARG A 198 -23.56 -9.78 -11.31
N SER A 199 -24.07 -9.78 -10.09
CA SER A 199 -24.84 -8.66 -9.57
C SER A 199 -24.03 -7.36 -9.51
N LEU A 200 -22.68 -7.44 -9.55
CA LEU A 200 -21.78 -6.31 -9.51
C LEU A 200 -21.39 -5.80 -10.92
N ASP A 201 -21.82 -6.47 -11.99
CA ASP A 201 -21.64 -6.03 -13.38
C ASP A 201 -22.58 -4.88 -13.75
N THR A 202 -23.66 -4.73 -12.98
CA THR A 202 -24.58 -3.59 -13.07
C THR A 202 -24.98 -3.18 -11.65
N THR A 203 -24.64 -1.97 -11.28
CA THR A 203 -24.84 -1.44 -9.94
C THR A 203 -25.72 -0.20 -9.90
N PRO A 204 -26.26 0.17 -8.75
CA PRO A 204 -26.72 1.54 -8.53
C PRO A 204 -25.60 2.56 -8.79
N VAL A 205 -25.94 3.83 -8.85
CA VAL A 205 -24.95 4.90 -8.86
C VAL A 205 -24.41 5.09 -7.46
N PHE A 206 -23.11 5.05 -7.31
CA PHE A 206 -22.41 5.40 -6.08
C PHE A 206 -21.96 6.84 -6.16
N GLU A 207 -22.53 7.71 -5.35
CA GLU A 207 -22.07 9.08 -5.16
C GLU A 207 -21.17 9.11 -3.93
N VAL A 208 -19.87 9.26 -4.17
CA VAL A 208 -18.85 9.09 -3.12
C VAL A 208 -18.92 10.24 -2.14
N PRO A 209 -19.20 9.98 -0.84
CA PRO A 209 -19.31 11.03 0.16
C PRO A 209 -17.98 11.74 0.41
N GLU A 210 -18.05 12.97 0.91
CA GLU A 210 -16.85 13.71 1.35
C GLU A 210 -16.05 12.89 2.37
N GLY A 211 -14.74 12.92 2.22
CA GLY A 211 -13.81 12.17 3.08
C GLY A 211 -13.78 10.66 2.85
N HIS A 212 -14.47 10.14 1.84
CA HIS A 212 -14.52 8.72 1.50
C HIS A 212 -14.01 8.44 0.09
N TYR A 213 -13.71 7.17 -0.16
CA TYR A 213 -13.23 6.65 -1.45
C TYR A 213 -13.99 5.39 -1.82
N LEU A 214 -14.20 5.18 -3.12
CA LEU A 214 -14.73 3.94 -3.66
C LEU A 214 -13.62 3.12 -4.27
N PHE A 215 -13.50 1.88 -3.81
CA PHE A 215 -12.47 0.94 -4.21
C PHE A 215 -13.05 -0.19 -5.05
N ILE A 216 -12.35 -0.58 -6.12
CA ILE A 216 -12.71 -1.73 -6.96
C ILE A 216 -11.46 -2.61 -7.15
N GLY A 217 -11.66 -3.93 -7.16
CA GLY A 217 -10.61 -4.90 -7.45
C GLY A 217 -10.35 -5.01 -8.95
N ASP A 218 -9.11 -5.31 -9.33
CA ASP A 218 -8.72 -5.49 -10.72
C ASP A 218 -9.26 -6.82 -11.29
N ASN A 219 -9.44 -7.85 -10.45
CA ASN A 219 -10.12 -9.09 -10.77
C ASN A 219 -11.62 -8.94 -10.47
N ARG A 220 -12.38 -8.43 -11.43
CA ARG A 220 -13.75 -7.94 -11.30
C ARG A 220 -14.72 -8.94 -10.69
N ASP A 221 -14.63 -10.20 -11.10
CA ASP A 221 -15.52 -11.27 -10.65
C ASP A 221 -14.99 -12.05 -9.43
N ASN A 222 -13.76 -11.77 -9.01
CA ASN A 222 -13.14 -12.37 -7.83
C ASN A 222 -12.65 -11.30 -6.86
N SER A 223 -13.50 -10.31 -6.59
CA SER A 223 -13.18 -9.20 -5.69
C SER A 223 -14.35 -8.84 -4.80
N GLU A 224 -14.15 -8.98 -3.50
CA GLU A 224 -14.97 -8.32 -2.50
C GLU A 224 -14.51 -6.86 -2.40
N ASP A 225 -15.35 -5.92 -2.87
CA ASP A 225 -15.00 -4.51 -2.95
C ASP A 225 -16.19 -3.56 -2.78
N GLY A 226 -15.97 -2.28 -3.05
CA GLY A 226 -16.95 -1.23 -2.83
C GLY A 226 -18.21 -1.31 -3.69
N ARG A 227 -18.26 -2.16 -4.71
CA ARG A 227 -19.45 -2.32 -5.56
C ARG A 227 -20.60 -3.05 -4.87
N SER A 228 -20.31 -3.89 -3.88
CA SER A 228 -21.37 -4.59 -3.15
C SER A 228 -22.16 -3.61 -2.29
N THR A 229 -23.48 -3.76 -2.28
CA THR A 229 -24.38 -2.90 -1.52
C THR A 229 -24.47 -3.26 -0.04
N THR A 230 -23.97 -4.42 0.38
CA THR A 230 -24.07 -4.87 1.79
C THR A 230 -23.28 -4.00 2.77
N GLY A 231 -22.27 -3.27 2.31
CA GLY A 231 -21.50 -2.30 3.10
C GLY A 231 -21.96 -0.85 2.95
N HIS A 232 -23.02 -0.62 2.16
CA HIS A 232 -23.54 0.73 1.90
C HIS A 232 -24.92 0.93 2.54
N CYS A 233 -25.32 2.20 2.65
CA CYS A 233 -26.71 2.53 2.88
C CYS A 233 -27.59 2.11 1.69
N PRO A 234 -28.89 1.82 1.90
CA PRO A 234 -29.78 1.56 0.78
C PRO A 234 -29.81 2.77 -0.17
N PRO A 235 -30.01 2.51 -1.50
CA PRO A 235 -30.19 3.59 -2.45
C PRO A 235 -31.34 4.53 -2.05
N ASN A 236 -31.18 5.80 -2.36
CA ASN A 236 -32.25 6.79 -2.23
C ASN A 236 -33.34 6.62 -3.31
N GLU A 237 -34.37 7.48 -3.34
CA GLU A 237 -35.48 7.39 -4.31
C GLU A 237 -35.03 7.53 -5.76
N GLN A 238 -33.86 8.11 -6.01
CA GLN A 238 -33.27 8.25 -7.33
C GLN A 238 -32.35 7.05 -7.69
N GLY A 239 -32.28 6.01 -6.84
CA GLY A 239 -31.43 4.85 -7.05
C GLY A 239 -29.92 5.11 -6.85
N VAL A 240 -29.59 6.16 -6.07
CA VAL A 240 -28.21 6.56 -5.78
C VAL A 240 -27.83 6.17 -4.36
N ILE A 241 -26.64 5.61 -4.19
CA ILE A 241 -26.03 5.35 -2.89
C ILE A 241 -25.05 6.51 -2.62
N ASP A 242 -25.43 7.39 -1.70
CA ASP A 242 -24.77 8.68 -1.41
C ASP A 242 -24.30 8.83 0.04
N ARG A 243 -24.45 7.77 0.84
CA ARG A 243 -24.12 7.74 2.27
C ARG A 243 -23.20 6.59 2.63
N ALA A 244 -22.40 6.79 3.66
CA ALA A 244 -21.56 5.78 4.29
C ALA A 244 -21.95 5.56 5.74
N GLY A 245 -21.39 4.53 6.37
CA GLY A 245 -21.54 4.26 7.80
C GLY A 245 -22.85 3.63 8.24
N CYS A 246 -23.67 3.14 7.30
CA CYS A 246 -24.84 2.33 7.65
C CYS A 246 -24.40 0.95 8.14
N ALA A 247 -25.03 0.50 9.20
CA ALA A 247 -24.82 -0.87 9.67
C ALA A 247 -25.26 -1.88 8.60
N PRO A 248 -24.58 -3.02 8.47
CA PRO A 248 -25.02 -4.09 7.60
C PRO A 248 -26.47 -4.49 7.92
N PRO A 249 -27.23 -4.97 6.93
CA PRO A 249 -28.59 -5.47 7.15
C PRO A 249 -28.64 -6.53 8.27
N ARG A 250 -29.77 -6.65 8.94
CA ARG A 250 -29.96 -7.67 9.99
C ARG A 250 -29.69 -9.06 9.43
N GLY A 251 -28.86 -9.84 10.14
CA GLY A 251 -28.46 -11.20 9.75
C GLY A 251 -27.17 -11.26 8.92
N ILE A 252 -26.62 -10.13 8.53
CA ILE A 252 -25.26 -10.05 7.93
C ILE A 252 -24.29 -9.73 9.07
N SER A 253 -23.31 -10.60 9.28
CA SER A 253 -22.24 -10.30 10.24
C SER A 253 -21.33 -9.18 9.70
N PRO A 254 -20.64 -8.42 10.58
CA PRO A 254 -19.66 -7.44 10.12
C PRO A 254 -18.58 -8.06 9.23
N GLU A 255 -18.29 -9.35 9.39
CA GLU A 255 -17.31 -10.10 8.60
C GLU A 255 -17.81 -10.39 7.17
N GLU A 256 -19.12 -10.48 6.98
CA GLU A 256 -19.80 -10.68 5.70
C GLU A 256 -20.20 -9.37 5.01
N ALA A 257 -20.07 -8.24 5.73
CA ALA A 257 -20.34 -6.94 5.16
C ALA A 257 -19.30 -6.60 4.09
N SER A 258 -19.76 -6.10 2.96
CA SER A 258 -18.84 -5.64 1.92
C SER A 258 -18.13 -4.36 2.32
N VAL A 259 -17.11 -3.99 1.55
CA VAL A 259 -16.25 -2.83 1.81
C VAL A 259 -17.04 -1.51 1.86
N GLY A 260 -17.93 -1.29 0.90
CA GLY A 260 -18.64 -0.02 0.79
C GLY A 260 -17.69 1.17 0.50
N PHE A 261 -18.08 2.35 0.98
CA PHE A 261 -17.21 3.52 0.95
C PHE A 261 -16.19 3.45 2.09
N VAL A 262 -14.94 3.70 1.75
CA VAL A 262 -13.81 3.65 2.71
C VAL A 262 -13.47 5.06 3.19
N PRO A 263 -13.58 5.33 4.51
CA PRO A 263 -13.17 6.62 5.07
C PRO A 263 -11.67 6.88 4.84
N ALA A 264 -11.31 8.15 4.70
CA ALA A 264 -9.93 8.56 4.51
C ALA A 264 -8.98 8.07 5.63
N GLU A 265 -9.44 8.07 6.89
CA GLU A 265 -8.67 7.61 8.03
C GLU A 265 -8.32 6.12 7.96
N ASN A 266 -9.09 5.32 7.23
CA ASN A 266 -8.83 3.88 7.07
C ASN A 266 -7.66 3.57 6.14
N LEU A 267 -7.20 4.55 5.34
CA LEU A 267 -6.08 4.36 4.45
C LEU A 267 -4.78 4.14 5.23
N ILE A 268 -4.04 3.10 4.88
CA ILE A 268 -2.75 2.77 5.49
C ILE A 268 -1.61 3.33 4.65
N GLY A 269 -1.68 3.15 3.33
CA GLY A 269 -0.67 3.65 2.40
C GLY A 269 -0.91 3.19 0.96
N ARG A 270 -0.07 3.68 0.04
CA ARG A 270 -0.10 3.31 -1.37
C ARG A 270 0.84 2.14 -1.63
N ALA A 271 0.40 1.17 -2.41
CA ALA A 271 1.25 0.10 -2.93
C ALA A 271 2.05 0.64 -4.12
N ASP A 272 3.33 0.93 -3.91
CA ASP A 272 4.17 1.58 -4.93
C ASP A 272 4.82 0.57 -5.88
N THR A 273 5.29 -0.58 -5.36
CA THR A 273 6.01 -1.57 -6.18
C THR A 273 5.94 -2.97 -5.58
N VAL A 274 6.05 -3.97 -6.44
CA VAL A 274 6.26 -5.36 -6.04
C VAL A 274 7.76 -5.54 -5.78
N LEU A 275 8.10 -6.02 -4.58
CA LEU A 275 9.48 -6.28 -4.17
C LEU A 275 9.93 -7.68 -4.60
N PHE A 276 9.05 -8.67 -4.44
CA PHE A 276 9.25 -10.07 -4.79
C PHE A 276 7.92 -10.69 -5.25
N SER A 277 8.02 -11.56 -6.21
CA SER A 277 6.91 -12.33 -6.77
C SER A 277 7.26 -13.83 -6.77
#